data_ed50bc069d7f68a277588a0c3131ff86
#
_entry.id   ed50bc069d7f68a277588a0c3131ff86
#
_cell.length_a   1.000
_cell.length_b   1.000
_cell.length_c   1.000
_cell.angle_alpha   90.00
_cell.angle_beta   90.00
_cell.angle_gamma   90.00
#
_symmetry.space_group_name_H-M   'P 1'
#
loop_
_entity.id
_entity.type
_entity.pdbx_description
1 polymer ?
#
loop_
_entity_poly.entity_id
_entity_poly.type
_entity_poly.pdbx_seq_one_letter_code
_entity_poly.pdbx_strand_id
1 'polypeptide(L)'
;MKEFWKKMGPYFAPYRRYIAATFGFNILTALFNVFSFSLLLPILNILFQVEQEHYEFMEWGSGDLGGVARNNLNYYAQELIAACGPATTMLYLGLGLAFMTLLKTGCYFAGSATLMPIRTGIVRDIRARMYRKIVGLPLSFFSEERKGDVLARVSTDANEVDGSITSSLDMIIKNPIFILVYMGTLFYISWQLTLFTLIVVPVLAFGIGRIGKSLKKKSLYAQSKWSDGLSQIEETLGGLRIIKAFIAEKMMVKRFEAVNNEYRRASTRVAIRQSAAHPVSEFLGTVMIVIVLWFGGTLIFSGHSPIDASIFIYYLVILYTTLQPLKDLSRAGYAIQKGLASLERIDKILQAENPIREVEKPVEVRSLEQGIVFKDVAFAYNEERQVLHDINLTIPKGKTIALVGQSGSGKSTLVDLIPRYHDVTQGSISIDGQDIRTLSIHSLRSLIGNVNQEAILFNDTVFNNIAFGEMAPLAGQEVSEELRQRVIEAAKIANAHDFIMQMELGYDTPIGDRGCRLSGGQRQRISIARAILKNPPILILDEATSALDTESERLVQDALEHLMKTRTTVAIAHRLSTIRNADEICVLHEGHIVERGTHEALIQMNGYYKKLHDMQQL
;
A
#
# COMPACT_ATOMS: atom_id res chain seq x y z
N MET A 1 0.76 -22.06 2.99
CA MET A 1 -0.03 -22.30 1.76
C MET A 1 -1.53 -22.21 1.99
N LYS A 2 -2.16 -23.03 2.85
CA LYS A 2 -3.59 -22.93 3.16
C LYS A 2 -4.02 -21.52 3.60
N GLU A 3 -3.26 -20.89 4.46
CA GLU A 3 -3.51 -19.54 4.98
C GLU A 3 -3.42 -18.47 3.89
N PHE A 4 -2.41 -18.55 3.01
CA PHE A 4 -2.29 -17.66 1.86
C PHE A 4 -3.54 -17.71 0.97
N TRP A 5 -4.00 -18.91 0.62
CA TRP A 5 -5.20 -19.08 -0.21
C TRP A 5 -6.48 -18.65 0.49
N LYS A 6 -6.59 -18.84 1.79
CA LYS A 6 -7.73 -18.37 2.56
C LYS A 6 -7.84 -16.83 2.52
N LYS A 7 -6.70 -16.14 2.63
CA LYS A 7 -6.65 -14.67 2.61
C LYS A 7 -6.70 -14.08 1.20
N MET A 8 -5.98 -14.69 0.26
CA MET A 8 -5.86 -14.16 -1.10
C MET A 8 -6.93 -14.66 -2.08
N GLY A 9 -7.56 -15.80 -1.80
CA GLY A 9 -8.59 -16.40 -2.66
C GLY A 9 -9.67 -15.43 -3.13
N PRO A 10 -10.27 -14.60 -2.26
CA PRO A 10 -11.27 -13.62 -2.64
C PRO A 10 -10.76 -12.58 -3.64
N TYR A 11 -9.46 -12.25 -3.61
CA TYR A 11 -8.85 -11.32 -4.55
C TYR A 11 -8.56 -11.93 -5.92
N PHE A 12 -8.36 -13.26 -6.00
CA PHE A 12 -8.18 -13.97 -7.26
C PHE A 12 -9.48 -14.21 -8.04
N ALA A 13 -10.60 -14.27 -7.35
CA ALA A 13 -11.90 -14.60 -7.95
C ALA A 13 -12.31 -13.74 -9.17
N PRO A 14 -12.11 -12.42 -9.19
CA PRO A 14 -12.42 -11.59 -10.36
C PRO A 14 -11.55 -11.89 -11.59
N TYR A 15 -10.35 -12.44 -11.36
CA TYR A 15 -9.33 -12.65 -12.41
C TYR A 15 -9.26 -14.09 -12.94
N ARG A 16 -10.25 -14.95 -12.62
CA ARG A 16 -10.26 -16.39 -13.01
C ARG A 16 -10.05 -16.65 -14.50
N ARG A 17 -10.55 -15.77 -15.38
CA ARG A 17 -10.34 -15.89 -16.84
C ARG A 17 -8.88 -15.73 -17.21
N TYR A 18 -8.18 -14.79 -16.64
CA TYR A 18 -6.75 -14.59 -16.83
C TYR A 18 -5.93 -15.74 -16.25
N ILE A 19 -6.33 -16.29 -15.09
CA ILE A 19 -5.69 -17.46 -14.48
C ILE A 19 -5.82 -18.67 -15.40
N ALA A 20 -7.02 -18.92 -15.95
CA ALA A 20 -7.24 -20.01 -16.91
C ALA A 20 -6.43 -19.84 -18.19
N ALA A 21 -6.34 -18.63 -18.74
CA ALA A 21 -5.49 -18.33 -19.90
C ALA A 21 -4.01 -18.55 -19.60
N THR A 22 -3.51 -18.06 -18.45
CA THR A 22 -2.13 -18.29 -17.98
C THR A 22 -1.83 -19.79 -17.86
N PHE A 23 -2.77 -20.56 -17.31
CA PHE A 23 -2.66 -22.01 -17.21
C PHE A 23 -2.52 -22.68 -18.60
N GLY A 24 -3.39 -22.34 -19.54
CA GLY A 24 -3.37 -22.84 -20.91
C GLY A 24 -2.06 -22.51 -21.65
N PHE A 25 -1.62 -21.25 -21.59
CA PHE A 25 -0.37 -20.83 -22.22
C PHE A 25 0.87 -21.49 -21.60
N ASN A 26 0.89 -21.75 -20.29
CA ASN A 26 2.00 -22.46 -19.67
C ASN A 26 2.05 -23.94 -20.10
N ILE A 27 0.89 -24.62 -20.27
CA ILE A 27 0.84 -25.96 -20.83
C ILE A 27 1.41 -25.97 -22.25
N LEU A 28 0.92 -25.07 -23.11
CA LEU A 28 1.41 -24.97 -24.49
C LEU A 28 2.92 -24.68 -24.53
N THR A 29 3.39 -23.79 -23.67
CA THR A 29 4.83 -23.50 -23.57
C THR A 29 5.64 -24.73 -23.19
N ALA A 30 5.19 -25.51 -22.21
CA ALA A 30 5.87 -26.73 -21.77
C ALA A 30 5.89 -27.80 -22.90
N LEU A 31 4.75 -27.99 -23.58
CA LEU A 31 4.63 -28.92 -24.70
C LEU A 31 5.53 -28.50 -25.88
N PHE A 32 5.45 -27.23 -26.32
CA PHE A 32 6.31 -26.76 -27.41
C PHE A 32 7.80 -26.81 -27.04
N ASN A 33 8.14 -26.68 -25.76
CA ASN A 33 9.52 -26.88 -25.33
C ASN A 33 10.00 -28.33 -25.53
N VAL A 34 9.19 -29.31 -25.14
CA VAL A 34 9.47 -30.74 -25.34
C VAL A 34 9.58 -31.07 -26.84
N PHE A 35 8.61 -30.60 -27.65
CA PHE A 35 8.64 -30.77 -29.10
C PHE A 35 9.82 -30.06 -29.76
N SER A 36 10.18 -28.88 -29.35
CA SER A 36 11.34 -28.15 -29.86
C SER A 36 12.63 -28.96 -29.66
N PHE A 37 12.80 -29.59 -28.49
CA PHE A 37 13.95 -30.44 -28.23
C PHE A 37 13.89 -31.79 -28.95
N SER A 38 12.71 -32.34 -29.24
CA SER A 38 12.59 -33.61 -30.00
C SER A 38 13.07 -33.47 -31.44
N LEU A 39 12.98 -32.25 -32.03
CA LEU A 39 13.54 -31.97 -33.36
C LEU A 39 15.08 -32.07 -33.41
N LEU A 40 15.76 -32.06 -32.27
CA LEU A 40 17.19 -32.29 -32.21
C LEU A 40 17.55 -33.77 -32.53
N LEU A 41 16.65 -34.72 -32.28
CA LEU A 41 16.90 -36.14 -32.50
C LEU A 41 17.28 -36.45 -33.97
N PRO A 42 16.45 -36.12 -34.97
CA PRO A 42 16.82 -36.36 -36.36
C PRO A 42 18.04 -35.52 -36.80
N ILE A 43 18.23 -34.31 -36.26
CA ILE A 43 19.43 -33.50 -36.55
C ILE A 43 20.69 -34.21 -36.05
N LEU A 44 20.68 -34.73 -34.82
CA LEU A 44 21.81 -35.49 -34.26
C LEU A 44 22.08 -36.81 -35.03
N ASN A 45 21.02 -37.53 -35.41
CA ASN A 45 21.16 -38.75 -36.20
C ASN A 45 21.81 -38.49 -37.56
N ILE A 46 21.45 -37.40 -38.25
CA ILE A 46 22.10 -36.99 -39.51
C ILE A 46 23.56 -36.60 -39.27
N LEU A 47 23.84 -35.81 -38.22
CA LEU A 47 25.17 -35.29 -37.94
C LEU A 47 26.16 -36.40 -37.55
N PHE A 48 25.72 -37.36 -36.74
CA PHE A 48 26.56 -38.46 -36.26
C PHE A 48 26.60 -39.66 -37.21
N GLN A 49 25.90 -39.57 -38.33
CA GLN A 49 25.81 -40.67 -39.31
C GLN A 49 25.44 -42.01 -38.65
N VAL A 50 24.54 -41.95 -37.66
CA VAL A 50 24.04 -43.15 -37.00
C VAL A 50 23.38 -44.02 -38.06
N GLU A 51 23.75 -45.35 -38.16
CA GLU A 51 23.11 -46.28 -39.10
C GLU A 51 21.59 -46.19 -38.94
N GLN A 52 20.93 -45.75 -40.01
CA GLN A 52 19.50 -45.49 -39.96
C GLN A 52 18.77 -46.80 -40.16
N GLU A 53 18.05 -47.26 -39.12
CA GLU A 53 16.98 -48.21 -39.31
C GLU A 53 16.02 -47.70 -40.40
N HIS A 54 15.48 -48.52 -41.23
CA HIS A 54 14.50 -48.14 -42.25
C HIS A 54 13.18 -47.92 -41.54
N TYR A 55 12.77 -46.57 -41.39
CA TYR A 55 11.53 -46.22 -40.75
C TYR A 55 10.39 -46.32 -41.78
N GLU A 56 9.33 -47.08 -41.45
CA GLU A 56 8.06 -47.07 -42.18
C GLU A 56 7.06 -46.17 -41.51
N PHE A 57 6.19 -45.54 -42.31
CA PHE A 57 5.14 -44.66 -41.74
C PHE A 57 4.17 -45.49 -40.89
N MET A 58 3.97 -45.06 -39.63
CA MET A 58 3.00 -45.67 -38.71
C MET A 58 1.72 -44.83 -38.67
N GLU A 59 0.56 -45.50 -38.79
CA GLU A 59 -0.73 -44.84 -38.62
C GLU A 59 -0.92 -44.32 -37.21
N TRP A 60 -1.52 -43.12 -37.09
CA TRP A 60 -1.85 -42.54 -35.81
C TRP A 60 -2.88 -43.42 -35.09
N GLY A 61 -2.48 -44.03 -33.96
CA GLY A 61 -3.30 -44.97 -33.19
C GLY A 61 -2.86 -46.42 -33.23
N SER A 62 -1.86 -46.81 -34.07
CA SER A 62 -1.32 -48.17 -34.16
C SER A 62 -0.41 -48.59 -33.01
N GLY A 63 -0.12 -47.63 -32.08
CA GLY A 63 0.76 -47.88 -30.95
C GLY A 63 0.74 -46.71 -29.94
N ASP A 64 1.79 -46.65 -29.12
CA ASP A 64 1.99 -45.54 -28.21
C ASP A 64 2.22 -44.23 -28.99
N LEU A 65 1.45 -43.15 -28.64
CA LEU A 65 1.46 -41.87 -29.35
C LEU A 65 2.86 -41.23 -29.46
N GLY A 66 3.70 -41.37 -28.45
CA GLY A 66 5.05 -40.82 -28.46
C GLY A 66 5.98 -41.65 -29.38
N GLY A 67 5.85 -42.98 -29.38
CA GLY A 67 6.57 -43.89 -30.27
C GLY A 67 6.20 -43.65 -31.74
N VAL A 68 4.90 -43.55 -32.05
CA VAL A 68 4.39 -43.21 -33.40
C VAL A 68 4.87 -41.82 -33.83
N ALA A 69 4.79 -40.80 -32.97
CA ALA A 69 5.25 -39.45 -33.31
C ALA A 69 6.77 -39.41 -33.60
N ARG A 70 7.56 -40.13 -32.82
CA ARG A 70 9.01 -40.23 -33.02
C ARG A 70 9.33 -41.00 -34.30
N ASN A 71 8.69 -42.15 -34.54
CA ASN A 71 8.87 -42.93 -35.74
C ASN A 71 8.54 -42.12 -37.01
N ASN A 72 7.40 -41.46 -37.01
CA ASN A 72 6.98 -40.66 -38.14
C ASN A 72 7.88 -39.42 -38.36
N LEU A 73 8.40 -38.82 -37.29
CA LEU A 73 9.40 -37.75 -37.41
C LEU A 73 10.67 -38.24 -38.11
N ASN A 74 11.17 -39.41 -37.75
CA ASN A 74 12.35 -40.01 -38.39
C ASN A 74 12.04 -40.45 -39.83
N TYR A 75 10.85 -41.01 -40.10
CA TYR A 75 10.38 -41.33 -41.44
C TYR A 75 10.39 -40.09 -42.35
N TYR A 76 9.76 -38.98 -41.95
CA TYR A 76 9.78 -37.77 -42.75
C TYR A 76 11.19 -37.16 -42.90
N ALA A 77 12.05 -37.30 -41.88
CA ALA A 77 13.44 -36.88 -41.99
C ALA A 77 14.18 -37.70 -43.04
N GLN A 78 13.97 -39.04 -43.11
CA GLN A 78 14.55 -39.90 -44.15
C GLN A 78 14.04 -39.59 -45.56
N GLU A 79 12.73 -39.36 -45.74
CA GLU A 79 12.17 -38.92 -47.02
C GLU A 79 12.80 -37.59 -47.48
N LEU A 80 12.95 -36.61 -46.58
CA LEU A 80 13.58 -35.35 -46.90
C LEU A 80 15.08 -35.54 -47.27
N ILE A 81 15.80 -36.41 -46.60
CA ILE A 81 17.20 -36.73 -46.93
C ILE A 81 17.29 -37.34 -48.34
N ALA A 82 16.40 -38.27 -48.66
CA ALA A 82 16.35 -38.91 -50.00
C ALA A 82 15.99 -37.91 -51.10
N ALA A 83 15.08 -36.96 -50.81
CA ALA A 83 14.59 -35.96 -51.78
C ALA A 83 15.56 -34.79 -52.01
N CYS A 84 16.16 -34.24 -50.93
CA CYS A 84 16.88 -32.97 -50.96
C CYS A 84 18.33 -33.06 -50.48
N GLY A 85 18.77 -34.19 -49.99
CA GLY A 85 20.08 -34.41 -49.40
C GLY A 85 20.19 -33.97 -47.93
N PRO A 86 21.21 -34.48 -47.20
CA PRO A 86 21.32 -34.30 -45.75
C PRO A 86 21.51 -32.83 -45.32
N ALA A 87 22.27 -32.05 -46.07
CA ALA A 87 22.52 -30.61 -45.71
C ALA A 87 21.26 -29.76 -45.81
N THR A 88 20.43 -29.95 -46.85
CA THR A 88 19.18 -29.23 -47.03
C THR A 88 18.13 -29.67 -45.99
N THR A 89 18.10 -30.97 -45.67
CA THR A 89 17.22 -31.49 -44.61
C THR A 89 17.57 -30.90 -43.25
N MET A 90 18.86 -30.77 -42.93
CA MET A 90 19.30 -30.08 -41.70
C MET A 90 18.82 -28.62 -41.67
N LEU A 91 18.83 -27.90 -42.79
CA LEU A 91 18.31 -26.53 -42.87
C LEU A 91 16.81 -26.51 -42.59
N TYR A 92 16.01 -27.41 -43.20
CA TYR A 92 14.56 -27.48 -42.94
C TYR A 92 14.23 -27.85 -41.50
N LEU A 93 14.94 -28.78 -40.90
CA LEU A 93 14.79 -29.13 -39.48
C LEU A 93 15.18 -27.97 -38.56
N GLY A 94 16.26 -27.24 -38.92
CA GLY A 94 16.67 -26.03 -38.24
C GLY A 94 15.62 -24.90 -38.29
N LEU A 95 15.00 -24.69 -39.45
CA LEU A 95 13.87 -23.75 -39.60
C LEU A 95 12.65 -24.23 -38.80
N GLY A 96 12.36 -25.52 -38.77
CA GLY A 96 11.33 -26.12 -37.93
C GLY A 96 11.57 -25.86 -36.43
N LEU A 97 12.83 -26.05 -36.00
CA LEU A 97 13.26 -25.76 -34.64
C LEU A 97 13.08 -24.26 -34.28
N ALA A 98 13.47 -23.38 -35.21
CA ALA A 98 13.28 -21.93 -35.03
C ALA A 98 11.79 -21.57 -34.92
N PHE A 99 10.94 -22.15 -35.76
CA PHE A 99 9.49 -21.95 -35.72
C PHE A 99 8.86 -22.46 -34.42
N MET A 100 9.22 -23.66 -33.98
CA MET A 100 8.75 -24.19 -32.68
C MET A 100 9.23 -23.36 -31.52
N THR A 101 10.44 -22.81 -31.59
CA THR A 101 10.97 -21.89 -30.57
C THR A 101 10.19 -20.57 -30.58
N LEU A 102 9.80 -20.05 -31.74
CA LEU A 102 8.93 -18.87 -31.86
C LEU A 102 7.57 -19.12 -31.22
N LEU A 103 6.93 -20.25 -31.49
CA LEU A 103 5.65 -20.61 -30.85
C LEU A 103 5.78 -20.75 -29.34
N LYS A 104 6.81 -21.43 -28.86
CA LYS A 104 7.13 -21.57 -27.44
C LYS A 104 7.31 -20.23 -26.76
N THR A 105 8.14 -19.36 -27.32
CA THR A 105 8.41 -18.03 -26.73
C THR A 105 7.20 -17.11 -26.83
N GLY A 106 6.41 -17.20 -27.90
CA GLY A 106 5.13 -16.51 -28.03
C GLY A 106 4.11 -16.92 -26.96
N CYS A 107 3.95 -18.23 -26.74
CA CYS A 107 3.08 -18.73 -25.66
C CYS A 107 3.61 -18.35 -24.27
N TYR A 108 4.91 -18.40 -24.05
CA TYR A 108 5.54 -17.95 -22.80
C TYR A 108 5.27 -16.47 -22.54
N PHE A 109 5.44 -15.63 -23.57
CA PHE A 109 5.12 -14.20 -23.49
C PHE A 109 3.63 -13.96 -23.20
N ALA A 110 2.73 -14.65 -23.92
CA ALA A 110 1.29 -14.55 -23.71
C ALA A 110 0.90 -14.97 -22.28
N GLY A 111 1.48 -16.06 -21.76
CA GLY A 111 1.29 -16.50 -20.39
C GLY A 111 1.77 -15.47 -19.36
N SER A 112 2.91 -14.83 -19.61
CA SER A 112 3.44 -13.77 -18.76
C SER A 112 2.59 -12.48 -18.87
N ALA A 113 2.13 -12.12 -20.08
CA ALA A 113 1.28 -10.97 -20.30
C ALA A 113 -0.09 -11.11 -19.61
N THR A 114 -0.69 -12.32 -19.63
CA THR A 114 -1.95 -12.60 -18.93
C THR A 114 -1.82 -12.58 -17.41
N LEU A 115 -0.61 -12.73 -16.86
CA LEU A 115 -0.33 -12.61 -15.44
C LEU A 115 -0.36 -11.15 -14.95
N MET A 116 -0.01 -10.17 -15.80
CA MET A 116 0.11 -8.77 -15.42
C MET A 116 -1.22 -8.15 -14.94
N PRO A 117 -2.37 -8.32 -15.63
CA PRO A 117 -3.66 -7.82 -15.15
C PRO A 117 -4.08 -8.40 -13.78
N ILE A 118 -3.72 -9.66 -13.49
CA ILE A 118 -3.99 -10.29 -12.19
C ILE A 118 -3.21 -9.54 -11.10
N ARG A 119 -1.92 -9.40 -11.31
CA ARG A 119 -0.98 -8.77 -10.38
C ARG A 119 -1.37 -7.32 -10.09
N THR A 120 -1.43 -6.48 -11.12
CA THR A 120 -1.73 -5.05 -10.98
C THR A 120 -3.14 -4.80 -10.48
N GLY A 121 -4.11 -5.62 -10.90
CA GLY A 121 -5.49 -5.51 -10.49
C GLY A 121 -5.70 -5.83 -9.01
N ILE A 122 -5.10 -6.89 -8.49
CA ILE A 122 -5.18 -7.25 -7.07
C ILE A 122 -4.56 -6.14 -6.19
N VAL A 123 -3.40 -5.62 -6.58
CA VAL A 123 -2.75 -4.52 -5.83
C VAL A 123 -3.61 -3.26 -5.83
N ARG A 124 -4.21 -2.90 -6.98
CA ARG A 124 -5.19 -1.82 -7.08
C ARG A 124 -6.35 -2.03 -6.10
N ASP A 125 -6.93 -3.23 -6.09
CA ASP A 125 -8.10 -3.55 -5.27
C ASP A 125 -7.77 -3.51 -3.77
N ILE A 126 -6.59 -4.00 -3.37
CA ILE A 126 -6.10 -3.90 -1.99
C ILE A 126 -5.93 -2.43 -1.59
N ARG A 127 -5.24 -1.62 -2.41
CA ARG A 127 -5.04 -0.19 -2.13
C ARG A 127 -6.36 0.57 -2.06
N ALA A 128 -7.29 0.30 -2.97
CA ALA A 128 -8.60 0.94 -2.96
C ALA A 128 -9.44 0.57 -1.71
N ARG A 129 -9.36 -0.68 -1.24
CA ARG A 129 -10.01 -1.12 0.00
C ARG A 129 -9.35 -0.48 1.23
N MET A 130 -8.02 -0.42 1.27
CA MET A 130 -7.28 0.25 2.34
C MET A 130 -7.65 1.72 2.41
N TYR A 131 -7.64 2.43 1.29
CA TYR A 131 -7.95 3.86 1.24
C TYR A 131 -9.37 4.15 1.74
N ARG A 132 -10.38 3.39 1.25
CA ARG A 132 -11.76 3.49 1.75
C ARG A 132 -11.86 3.25 3.26
N LYS A 133 -11.12 2.25 3.76
CA LYS A 133 -11.10 1.95 5.19
C LYS A 133 -10.44 3.06 5.99
N ILE A 134 -9.28 3.56 5.54
CA ILE A 134 -8.54 4.65 6.18
C ILE A 134 -9.41 5.90 6.34
N VAL A 135 -10.11 6.32 5.29
CA VAL A 135 -11.00 7.49 5.33
C VAL A 135 -12.18 7.27 6.29
N GLY A 136 -12.63 6.03 6.46
CA GLY A 136 -13.74 5.68 7.37
C GLY A 136 -13.33 5.40 8.82
N LEU A 137 -12.03 5.40 9.15
CA LEU A 137 -11.56 5.17 10.53
C LEU A 137 -11.63 6.47 11.37
N PRO A 138 -11.82 6.37 12.70
CA PRO A 138 -11.89 7.51 13.58
C PRO A 138 -10.52 8.17 13.76
N LEU A 139 -10.50 9.44 14.18
CA LEU A 139 -9.26 10.19 14.43
C LEU A 139 -8.35 9.53 15.46
N SER A 140 -8.91 8.85 16.47
CA SER A 140 -8.16 8.13 17.51
C SER A 140 -7.24 7.02 16.95
N PHE A 141 -7.54 6.51 15.75
CA PHE A 141 -6.68 5.52 15.08
C PHE A 141 -5.37 6.13 14.58
N PHE A 142 -5.36 7.42 14.25
CA PHE A 142 -4.23 8.12 13.62
C PHE A 142 -3.41 8.92 14.63
N SER A 143 -2.74 8.27 15.58
CA SER A 143 -1.65 8.91 16.31
C SER A 143 -0.48 9.21 15.36
N GLU A 144 0.44 10.12 15.73
CA GLU A 144 1.59 10.45 14.86
C GLU A 144 2.47 9.25 14.55
N GLU A 145 2.66 8.34 15.50
CA GLU A 145 3.38 7.08 15.31
C GLU A 145 2.70 6.16 14.28
N ARG A 146 1.37 6.18 14.19
CA ARG A 146 0.59 5.34 13.26
C ARG A 146 0.50 5.88 11.85
N LYS A 147 0.64 7.20 11.63
CA LYS A 147 0.58 7.79 10.27
C LYS A 147 1.66 7.21 9.35
N GLY A 148 2.90 7.17 9.82
CA GLY A 148 4.02 6.57 9.07
C GLY A 148 3.82 5.08 8.81
N ASP A 149 3.28 4.34 9.79
CA ASP A 149 2.98 2.91 9.67
C ASP A 149 1.87 2.66 8.61
N VAL A 150 0.82 3.48 8.60
CA VAL A 150 -0.23 3.41 7.57
C VAL A 150 0.32 3.67 6.17
N LEU A 151 1.17 4.69 6.01
CA LEU A 151 1.83 4.98 4.73
C LEU A 151 2.72 3.82 4.25
N ALA A 152 3.51 3.23 5.16
CA ALA A 152 4.35 2.07 4.86
C ALA A 152 3.52 0.86 4.39
N ARG A 153 2.34 0.63 4.99
CA ARG A 153 1.44 -0.47 4.61
C ARG A 153 0.81 -0.25 3.23
N VAL A 154 0.39 0.98 2.90
CA VAL A 154 -0.19 1.32 1.59
C VAL A 154 0.85 1.26 0.47
N SER A 155 2.11 1.60 0.75
CA SER A 155 3.19 1.65 -0.23
C SER A 155 4.03 0.36 -0.25
N THR A 156 4.84 0.15 0.77
CA THR A 156 5.84 -0.93 0.83
C THR A 156 5.18 -2.31 0.96
N ASP A 157 4.23 -2.48 1.91
CA ASP A 157 3.60 -3.78 2.11
C ASP A 157 2.74 -4.20 0.91
N ALA A 158 2.05 -3.26 0.26
CA ALA A 158 1.31 -3.56 -0.96
C ALA A 158 2.23 -4.01 -2.12
N ASN A 159 3.45 -3.46 -2.23
CA ASN A 159 4.45 -3.91 -3.21
C ASN A 159 5.03 -5.30 -2.87
N GLU A 160 5.21 -5.62 -1.58
CA GLU A 160 5.63 -6.96 -1.16
C GLU A 160 4.57 -8.01 -1.47
N VAL A 161 3.29 -7.68 -1.30
CA VAL A 161 2.17 -8.53 -1.72
C VAL A 161 2.19 -8.75 -3.24
N ASP A 162 2.49 -7.72 -4.04
CA ASP A 162 2.66 -7.80 -5.48
C ASP A 162 3.69 -8.87 -5.90
N GLY A 163 4.90 -8.81 -5.33
CA GLY A 163 5.94 -9.81 -5.57
C GLY A 163 5.54 -11.23 -5.12
N SER A 164 4.79 -11.32 -4.02
CA SER A 164 4.27 -12.58 -3.49
C SER A 164 3.19 -13.20 -4.39
N ILE A 165 2.32 -12.39 -5.02
CA ILE A 165 1.30 -12.86 -5.97
C ILE A 165 1.98 -13.55 -7.16
N THR A 166 2.98 -12.90 -7.77
CA THR A 166 3.73 -13.47 -8.90
C THR A 166 4.37 -14.78 -8.50
N SER A 167 5.11 -14.80 -7.39
CA SER A 167 5.79 -16.01 -6.92
C SER A 167 4.83 -17.14 -6.56
N SER A 168 3.63 -16.82 -6.05
CA SER A 168 2.63 -17.83 -5.72
C SER A 168 1.98 -18.44 -6.96
N LEU A 169 1.71 -17.65 -8.00
CA LEU A 169 1.16 -18.15 -9.27
C LEU A 169 2.21 -18.97 -10.03
N ASP A 170 3.48 -18.55 -10.05
CA ASP A 170 4.56 -19.35 -10.60
C ASP A 170 4.72 -20.68 -9.86
N MET A 171 4.64 -20.69 -8.52
CA MET A 171 4.76 -21.89 -7.70
C MET A 171 3.60 -22.88 -7.91
N ILE A 172 2.40 -22.40 -8.15
CA ILE A 172 1.18 -23.24 -8.14
C ILE A 172 0.74 -23.59 -9.55
N ILE A 173 0.97 -22.73 -10.53
CA ILE A 173 0.54 -22.94 -11.92
C ILE A 173 1.74 -23.31 -12.79
N LYS A 174 2.68 -22.39 -12.97
CA LYS A 174 3.76 -22.52 -13.95
C LYS A 174 4.70 -23.68 -13.61
N ASN A 175 5.34 -23.66 -12.45
CA ASN A 175 6.36 -24.65 -12.11
C ASN A 175 5.83 -26.08 -12.02
N PRO A 176 4.64 -26.38 -11.42
CA PRO A 176 4.08 -27.71 -11.44
C PRO A 176 3.77 -28.22 -12.83
N ILE A 177 3.23 -27.37 -13.74
CA ILE A 177 2.96 -27.77 -15.14
C ILE A 177 4.26 -28.19 -15.82
N PHE A 178 5.32 -27.36 -15.74
CA PHE A 178 6.60 -27.63 -16.34
C PHE A 178 7.22 -28.91 -15.75
N ILE A 179 7.19 -29.07 -14.42
CA ILE A 179 7.71 -30.27 -13.75
C ILE A 179 6.92 -31.50 -14.20
N LEU A 180 5.59 -31.46 -14.23
CA LEU A 180 4.76 -32.61 -14.65
C LEU A 180 5.01 -33.01 -16.10
N VAL A 181 5.06 -32.05 -17.03
CA VAL A 181 5.32 -32.31 -18.44
C VAL A 181 6.73 -32.88 -18.64
N TYR A 182 7.75 -32.25 -18.03
CA TYR A 182 9.13 -32.72 -18.20
C TYR A 182 9.38 -34.06 -17.51
N MET A 183 8.88 -34.24 -16.28
CA MET A 183 9.00 -35.53 -15.59
C MET A 183 8.22 -36.63 -16.32
N GLY A 184 7.03 -36.35 -16.86
CA GLY A 184 6.27 -37.25 -17.71
C GLY A 184 7.09 -37.68 -18.94
N THR A 185 7.75 -36.72 -19.60
CA THR A 185 8.63 -36.99 -20.75
C THR A 185 9.84 -37.82 -20.33
N LEU A 186 10.49 -37.53 -19.22
CA LEU A 186 11.63 -38.29 -18.69
C LEU A 186 11.23 -39.72 -18.33
N PHE A 187 10.09 -39.94 -17.69
CA PHE A 187 9.55 -41.26 -17.37
C PHE A 187 9.20 -42.06 -18.64
N TYR A 188 8.65 -41.39 -19.65
CA TYR A 188 8.35 -41.97 -20.93
C TYR A 188 9.62 -42.44 -21.65
N ILE A 189 10.71 -41.66 -21.62
CA ILE A 189 11.99 -42.02 -22.25
C ILE A 189 12.64 -43.20 -21.51
N SER A 190 12.79 -43.09 -20.17
CA SER A 190 13.36 -44.15 -19.35
C SER A 190 12.93 -44.04 -17.90
N TRP A 191 12.11 -44.97 -17.45
CA TRP A 191 11.69 -45.00 -16.04
C TRP A 191 12.85 -45.31 -15.08
N GLN A 192 13.83 -46.11 -15.52
CA GLN A 192 15.00 -46.51 -14.71
C GLN A 192 15.92 -45.32 -14.44
N LEU A 193 16.27 -44.55 -15.49
CA LEU A 193 17.05 -43.32 -15.36
C LEU A 193 16.33 -42.27 -14.54
N THR A 194 15.02 -42.15 -14.71
CA THR A 194 14.22 -41.15 -13.99
C THR A 194 14.08 -41.49 -12.51
N LEU A 195 13.90 -42.78 -12.17
CA LEU A 195 13.88 -43.22 -10.78
C LEU A 195 15.23 -42.98 -10.10
N PHE A 196 16.33 -43.29 -10.77
CA PHE A 196 17.68 -43.02 -10.31
C PHE A 196 17.88 -41.51 -10.07
N THR A 197 17.47 -40.68 -11.02
CA THR A 197 17.55 -39.20 -10.91
C THR A 197 16.74 -38.70 -9.73
N LEU A 198 15.54 -39.25 -9.47
CA LEU A 198 14.69 -38.87 -8.33
C LEU A 198 15.35 -39.18 -6.98
N ILE A 199 16.23 -40.17 -6.91
CA ILE A 199 17.01 -40.47 -5.67
C ILE A 199 18.14 -39.47 -5.50
N VAL A 200 18.76 -39.00 -6.57
CA VAL A 200 19.91 -38.07 -6.54
C VAL A 200 19.47 -36.65 -6.24
N VAL A 201 18.32 -36.18 -6.78
CA VAL A 201 17.81 -34.81 -6.65
C VAL A 201 17.66 -34.35 -5.18
N PRO A 202 17.05 -35.11 -4.24
CA PRO A 202 16.92 -34.70 -2.85
C PRO A 202 18.26 -34.46 -2.14
N VAL A 203 19.30 -35.25 -2.46
CA VAL A 203 20.65 -35.12 -1.89
C VAL A 203 21.23 -33.76 -2.26
N LEU A 204 21.08 -33.34 -3.51
CA LEU A 204 21.55 -32.07 -4.02
C LEU A 204 20.69 -30.89 -3.46
N ALA A 205 19.36 -31.08 -3.38
CA ALA A 205 18.45 -30.10 -2.82
C ALA A 205 18.75 -29.80 -1.33
N PHE A 206 19.18 -30.79 -0.56
CA PHE A 206 19.61 -30.60 0.83
C PHE A 206 20.80 -29.67 0.95
N GLY A 207 21.81 -29.81 0.07
CA GLY A 207 22.98 -28.94 0.01
C GLY A 207 22.60 -27.47 -0.24
N ILE A 208 21.71 -27.23 -1.23
CA ILE A 208 21.21 -25.88 -1.57
C ILE A 208 20.39 -25.29 -0.43
N GLY A 209 19.52 -26.09 0.20
CA GLY A 209 18.66 -25.66 1.31
C GLY A 209 19.43 -25.15 2.53
N ARG A 210 20.61 -25.72 2.80
CA ARG A 210 21.49 -25.29 3.90
C ARG A 210 22.07 -23.88 3.67
N ILE A 211 22.36 -23.54 2.41
CA ILE A 211 22.80 -22.19 2.03
C ILE A 211 21.65 -21.18 2.27
N GLY A 212 20.44 -21.52 1.89
CA GLY A 212 19.25 -20.67 2.05
C GLY A 212 18.95 -20.29 3.51
N LYS A 213 19.04 -21.24 4.44
CA LYS A 213 18.84 -20.98 5.87
C LYS A 213 19.86 -19.99 6.45
N SER A 214 21.13 -20.12 6.05
CA SER A 214 22.20 -19.21 6.49
C SER A 214 22.01 -17.79 5.94
N LEU A 215 21.52 -17.68 4.71
CA LEU A 215 21.24 -16.41 4.05
C LEU A 215 20.15 -15.62 4.79
N LYS A 216 19.03 -16.28 5.17
CA LYS A 216 17.91 -15.67 5.89
C LYS A 216 18.34 -14.93 7.16
N LYS A 217 19.13 -15.58 8.03
CA LYS A 217 19.58 -14.99 9.30
C LYS A 217 20.43 -13.74 9.09
N LYS A 218 21.32 -13.76 8.08
CA LYS A 218 22.20 -12.61 7.81
C LYS A 218 21.50 -11.48 7.06
N SER A 219 20.50 -11.80 6.25
CA SER A 219 19.66 -10.79 5.60
C SER A 219 18.85 -9.99 6.64
N LEU A 220 18.27 -10.66 7.65
CA LEU A 220 17.56 -9.98 8.74
C LEU A 220 18.47 -9.03 9.52
N TYR A 221 19.71 -9.44 9.79
CA TYR A 221 20.70 -8.57 10.44
C TYR A 221 21.05 -7.35 9.58
N ALA A 222 21.28 -7.53 8.28
CA ALA A 222 21.54 -6.41 7.38
C ALA A 222 20.34 -5.44 7.31
N GLN A 223 19.11 -5.98 7.29
CA GLN A 223 17.88 -5.18 7.30
C GLN A 223 17.72 -4.37 8.58
N SER A 224 18.05 -4.94 9.75
CA SER A 224 18.07 -4.20 11.02
C SER A 224 19.05 -3.03 10.97
N LYS A 225 20.26 -3.24 10.43
CA LYS A 225 21.26 -2.16 10.29
C LYS A 225 20.84 -1.06 9.31
N TRP A 226 20.10 -1.40 8.28
CA TRP A 226 19.49 -0.40 7.39
C TRP A 226 18.40 0.41 8.09
N SER A 227 17.57 -0.25 8.92
CA SER A 227 16.56 0.44 9.74
C SER A 227 17.19 1.45 10.70
N ASP A 228 18.31 1.09 11.36
CA ASP A 228 19.07 2.01 12.21
C ASP A 228 19.52 3.25 11.43
N GLY A 229 20.02 3.05 10.20
CA GLY A 229 20.44 4.13 9.31
C GLY A 229 19.28 5.03 8.86
N LEU A 230 18.12 4.44 8.56
CA LEU A 230 16.93 5.19 8.15
C LEU A 230 16.39 6.07 9.28
N SER A 231 16.32 5.53 10.50
CA SER A 231 15.94 6.29 11.70
C SER A 231 16.87 7.48 11.95
N GLN A 232 18.17 7.32 11.69
CA GLN A 232 19.13 8.42 11.82
C GLN A 232 18.93 9.50 10.74
N ILE A 233 18.57 9.11 9.51
CA ILE A 233 18.23 10.08 8.45
C ILE A 233 16.98 10.87 8.85
N GLU A 234 15.95 10.20 9.37
CA GLU A 234 14.70 10.81 9.82
C GLU A 234 14.95 11.82 10.96
N GLU A 235 15.74 11.43 11.97
CA GLU A 235 16.18 12.31 13.06
C GLU A 235 16.94 13.53 12.52
N THR A 236 17.85 13.31 11.54
CA THR A 236 18.64 14.39 10.92
C THR A 236 17.75 15.37 10.17
N LEU A 237 16.79 14.87 9.37
CA LEU A 237 15.88 15.73 8.60
C LEU A 237 14.95 16.54 9.53
N GLY A 238 14.44 15.91 10.59
CA GLY A 238 13.62 16.60 11.61
C GLY A 238 14.40 17.66 12.38
N GLY A 239 15.69 17.39 12.67
CA GLY A 239 16.56 18.29 13.42
C GLY A 239 17.46 19.22 12.56
N LEU A 240 17.24 19.32 11.25
CA LEU A 240 18.19 19.99 10.33
C LEU A 240 18.49 21.45 10.71
N ARG A 241 17.48 22.20 11.18
CA ARG A 241 17.65 23.57 11.65
C ARG A 241 18.60 23.65 12.86
N ILE A 242 18.50 22.70 13.78
CA ILE A 242 19.35 22.62 14.98
C ILE A 242 20.78 22.26 14.55
N ILE A 243 20.94 21.26 13.67
CA ILE A 243 22.24 20.85 13.15
C ILE A 243 22.96 22.02 12.50
N LYS A 244 22.23 22.85 11.72
CA LYS A 244 22.78 24.07 11.10
C LYS A 244 23.13 25.15 12.13
N ALA A 245 22.25 25.39 13.09
CA ALA A 245 22.48 26.39 14.13
C ALA A 245 23.70 26.08 15.01
N PHE A 246 23.99 24.79 15.24
CA PHE A 246 25.12 24.35 16.06
C PHE A 246 26.36 23.92 15.25
N ILE A 247 26.33 24.09 13.92
CA ILE A 247 27.44 23.73 13.00
C ILE A 247 27.86 22.25 13.20
N ALA A 248 26.87 21.37 13.41
CA ALA A 248 27.08 19.97 13.77
C ALA A 248 27.11 19.02 12.56
N GLU A 249 27.17 19.52 11.31
CA GLU A 249 27.10 18.71 10.09
C GLU A 249 28.17 17.63 10.03
N LYS A 250 29.42 17.99 10.35
CA LYS A 250 30.54 17.03 10.31
C LYS A 250 30.36 15.89 11.31
N MET A 251 29.81 16.18 12.49
CA MET A 251 29.52 15.19 13.53
C MET A 251 28.41 14.23 13.05
N MET A 252 27.33 14.75 12.48
CA MET A 252 26.21 13.94 11.97
C MET A 252 26.62 13.08 10.79
N VAL A 253 27.41 13.61 9.85
CA VAL A 253 27.98 12.83 8.74
C VAL A 253 28.82 11.67 9.28
N LYS A 254 29.74 11.91 10.21
CA LYS A 254 30.59 10.85 10.81
C LYS A 254 29.76 9.79 11.51
N ARG A 255 28.69 10.19 12.21
CA ARG A 255 27.77 9.26 12.89
C ARG A 255 27.01 8.39 11.86
N PHE A 256 26.51 8.99 10.80
CA PHE A 256 25.84 8.24 9.73
C PHE A 256 26.79 7.32 8.97
N GLU A 257 28.02 7.77 8.66
CA GLU A 257 29.04 6.93 8.01
C GLU A 257 29.38 5.68 8.82
N ALA A 258 29.41 5.76 10.13
CA ALA A 258 29.64 4.61 10.99
C ALA A 258 28.55 3.55 10.82
N VAL A 259 27.27 3.96 10.91
CA VAL A 259 26.11 3.06 10.74
C VAL A 259 26.04 2.52 9.31
N ASN A 260 26.27 3.38 8.32
CA ASN A 260 26.26 3.00 6.90
C ASN A 260 27.38 2.01 6.56
N ASN A 261 28.55 2.13 7.18
CA ASN A 261 29.63 1.17 7.05
C ASN A 261 29.33 -0.19 7.70
N GLU A 262 28.60 -0.22 8.82
CA GLU A 262 28.11 -1.47 9.40
C GLU A 262 27.11 -2.15 8.47
N TYR A 263 26.16 -1.40 7.94
CA TYR A 263 25.21 -1.88 6.92
C TYR A 263 25.94 -2.42 5.70
N ARG A 264 26.91 -1.66 5.15
CA ARG A 264 27.71 -2.09 4.00
C ARG A 264 28.38 -3.45 4.27
N ARG A 265 29.04 -3.61 5.42
CA ARG A 265 29.70 -4.89 5.79
C ARG A 265 28.68 -6.04 5.90
N ALA A 266 27.51 -5.79 6.49
CA ALA A 266 26.45 -6.78 6.63
C ALA A 266 25.87 -7.14 5.25
N SER A 267 25.52 -6.15 4.45
CA SER A 267 24.96 -6.30 3.11
C SER A 267 25.92 -7.01 2.15
N THR A 268 27.22 -6.66 2.16
CA THR A 268 28.25 -7.35 1.38
C THR A 268 28.32 -8.84 1.70
N ARG A 269 28.24 -9.22 2.98
CA ARG A 269 28.23 -10.65 3.37
C ARG A 269 26.99 -11.38 2.90
N VAL A 270 25.85 -10.70 2.83
CA VAL A 270 24.61 -11.24 2.26
C VAL A 270 24.75 -11.39 0.75
N ALA A 271 25.21 -10.34 0.05
CA ALA A 271 25.37 -10.32 -1.39
C ALA A 271 26.35 -11.40 -1.89
N ILE A 272 27.51 -11.59 -1.23
CA ILE A 272 28.47 -12.65 -1.57
C ILE A 272 27.82 -14.04 -1.48
N ARG A 273 27.04 -14.31 -0.41
CA ARG A 273 26.35 -15.60 -0.26
C ARG A 273 25.22 -15.79 -1.27
N GLN A 274 24.50 -14.72 -1.58
CA GLN A 274 23.46 -14.75 -2.59
C GLN A 274 24.06 -15.01 -3.98
N SER A 275 25.19 -14.36 -4.29
CA SER A 275 25.90 -14.59 -5.55
C SER A 275 26.50 -15.99 -5.63
N ALA A 276 26.96 -16.57 -4.51
CA ALA A 276 27.47 -17.94 -4.48
C ALA A 276 26.38 -19.01 -4.70
N ALA A 277 25.11 -18.68 -4.46
CA ALA A 277 24.02 -19.65 -4.62
C ALA A 277 23.86 -20.15 -6.07
N HIS A 278 24.07 -19.28 -7.07
CA HIS A 278 23.97 -19.66 -8.49
C HIS A 278 25.12 -20.58 -8.92
N PRO A 279 26.41 -20.24 -8.75
CA PRO A 279 27.52 -21.13 -9.13
C PRO A 279 27.50 -22.46 -8.39
N VAL A 280 27.17 -22.47 -7.09
CA VAL A 280 27.04 -23.73 -6.34
C VAL A 280 25.91 -24.60 -6.89
N SER A 281 24.77 -24.00 -7.20
CA SER A 281 23.64 -24.70 -7.78
C SER A 281 23.95 -25.22 -9.19
N GLU A 282 24.71 -24.48 -9.98
CA GLU A 282 25.18 -24.89 -11.32
C GLU A 282 26.18 -26.05 -11.23
N PHE A 283 27.17 -25.94 -10.35
CA PHE A 283 28.11 -27.03 -10.09
C PHE A 283 27.41 -28.32 -9.66
N LEU A 284 26.48 -28.25 -8.70
CA LEU A 284 25.71 -29.41 -8.25
C LEU A 284 24.83 -29.98 -9.38
N GLY A 285 24.25 -29.11 -10.22
CA GLY A 285 23.53 -29.52 -11.41
C GLY A 285 24.43 -30.30 -12.42
N THR A 286 25.65 -29.80 -12.64
CA THR A 286 26.63 -30.46 -13.49
C THR A 286 27.06 -31.82 -12.90
N VAL A 287 27.32 -31.89 -11.59
CA VAL A 287 27.61 -33.13 -10.89
C VAL A 287 26.47 -34.14 -11.07
N MET A 288 25.22 -33.72 -10.99
CA MET A 288 24.05 -34.56 -11.25
C MET A 288 24.06 -35.08 -12.67
N ILE A 289 24.31 -34.23 -13.66
CA ILE A 289 24.37 -34.64 -15.07
C ILE A 289 25.48 -35.67 -15.27
N VAL A 290 26.67 -35.46 -14.67
CA VAL A 290 27.79 -36.42 -14.76
C VAL A 290 27.43 -37.78 -14.15
N ILE A 291 26.78 -37.80 -12.99
CA ILE A 291 26.32 -39.03 -12.33
C ILE A 291 25.29 -39.75 -13.20
N VAL A 292 24.32 -39.02 -13.78
CA VAL A 292 23.30 -39.61 -14.68
C VAL A 292 23.93 -40.06 -16.00
N LEU A 293 24.90 -39.31 -16.51
CA LEU A 293 25.66 -39.67 -17.72
C LEU A 293 26.45 -40.96 -17.52
N TRP A 294 27.12 -41.08 -16.36
CA TRP A 294 27.86 -42.33 -16.04
C TRP A 294 26.91 -43.52 -15.90
N PHE A 295 25.83 -43.40 -15.16
CA PHE A 295 24.86 -44.48 -14.95
C PHE A 295 24.12 -44.83 -16.25
N GLY A 296 23.66 -43.83 -16.99
CA GLY A 296 23.00 -44.07 -18.30
C GLY A 296 23.94 -44.65 -19.35
N GLY A 297 25.19 -44.18 -19.39
CA GLY A 297 26.23 -44.74 -20.24
C GLY A 297 26.51 -46.22 -19.94
N THR A 298 26.58 -46.60 -18.66
CA THR A 298 26.76 -48.03 -18.30
C THR A 298 25.57 -48.89 -18.70
N LEU A 299 24.33 -48.35 -18.62
CA LEU A 299 23.13 -49.04 -19.10
C LEU A 299 23.14 -49.25 -20.64
N ILE A 300 23.58 -48.27 -21.40
CA ILE A 300 23.68 -48.34 -22.87
C ILE A 300 24.76 -49.33 -23.27
N PHE A 301 25.97 -49.26 -22.68
CA PHE A 301 27.08 -50.17 -23.01
C PHE A 301 26.82 -51.61 -22.58
N SER A 302 25.99 -51.84 -21.57
CA SER A 302 25.61 -53.23 -21.17
C SER A 302 24.59 -53.89 -22.07
N GLY A 303 24.04 -53.17 -23.07
CA GLY A 303 23.02 -53.71 -23.98
C GLY A 303 21.65 -53.95 -23.33
N HIS A 304 21.46 -53.53 -22.07
CA HIS A 304 20.20 -53.74 -21.33
C HIS A 304 19.20 -52.59 -21.45
N SER A 305 19.52 -51.58 -22.25
CA SER A 305 18.66 -50.40 -22.41
C SER A 305 18.24 -50.23 -23.87
N PRO A 306 16.96 -49.98 -24.16
CA PRO A 306 16.49 -49.69 -25.53
C PRO A 306 16.77 -48.23 -25.94
N ILE A 307 17.65 -47.51 -25.22
CA ILE A 307 17.91 -46.07 -25.43
C ILE A 307 19.15 -45.90 -26.29
N ASP A 308 19.01 -45.23 -27.46
CA ASP A 308 20.10 -44.79 -28.31
C ASP A 308 20.83 -43.56 -27.71
N ALA A 309 22.05 -43.31 -28.21
CA ALA A 309 22.85 -42.16 -27.79
C ALA A 309 22.12 -40.83 -28.01
N SER A 310 21.38 -40.69 -29.12
CA SER A 310 20.60 -39.46 -29.42
C SER A 310 19.46 -39.23 -28.43
N ILE A 311 18.74 -40.31 -28.07
CA ILE A 311 17.67 -40.25 -27.08
C ILE A 311 18.23 -39.94 -25.70
N PHE A 312 19.40 -40.48 -25.37
CA PHE A 312 20.06 -40.18 -24.10
C PHE A 312 20.49 -38.71 -24.00
N ILE A 313 21.01 -38.11 -25.08
CA ILE A 313 21.30 -36.69 -25.14
C ILE A 313 20.01 -35.87 -24.93
N TYR A 314 18.93 -36.25 -25.59
CA TYR A 314 17.62 -35.62 -25.42
C TYR A 314 17.13 -35.71 -23.95
N TYR A 315 17.27 -36.89 -23.33
CA TYR A 315 16.97 -37.09 -21.90
C TYR A 315 17.75 -36.09 -21.02
N LEU A 316 19.06 -35.96 -21.24
CA LEU A 316 19.91 -35.04 -20.49
C LEU A 316 19.49 -33.57 -20.67
N VAL A 317 19.07 -33.16 -21.87
CA VAL A 317 18.58 -31.82 -22.17
C VAL A 317 17.27 -31.55 -21.40
N ILE A 318 16.31 -32.46 -21.42
CA ILE A 318 15.05 -32.33 -20.67
C ILE A 318 15.32 -32.30 -19.15
N LEU A 319 16.23 -33.18 -18.68
CA LEU A 319 16.64 -33.20 -17.28
C LEU A 319 17.23 -31.85 -16.83
N TYR A 320 18.14 -31.30 -17.65
CA TYR A 320 18.72 -29.97 -17.36
C TYR A 320 17.67 -28.88 -17.30
N THR A 321 16.71 -28.88 -18.24
CA THR A 321 15.62 -27.88 -18.25
C THR A 321 14.67 -28.01 -17.04
N THR A 322 14.54 -29.21 -16.46
CA THR A 322 13.71 -29.46 -15.27
C THR A 322 14.30 -28.83 -14.00
N LEU A 323 15.60 -28.57 -13.95
CA LEU A 323 16.27 -27.99 -12.80
C LEU A 323 15.78 -26.56 -12.50
N GLN A 324 15.46 -25.77 -13.52
CA GLN A 324 15.05 -24.39 -13.34
C GLN A 324 13.70 -24.26 -12.60
N PRO A 325 12.60 -24.92 -13.02
CA PRO A 325 11.35 -24.93 -12.28
C PRO A 325 11.48 -25.40 -10.82
N LEU A 326 12.36 -26.38 -10.55
CA LEU A 326 12.62 -26.85 -9.18
C LEU A 326 13.31 -25.79 -8.31
N LYS A 327 14.26 -25.05 -8.87
CA LYS A 327 14.91 -23.92 -8.19
C LYS A 327 13.92 -22.80 -7.89
N ASP A 328 13.06 -22.46 -8.85
CA ASP A 328 12.07 -21.39 -8.73
C ASP A 328 11.00 -21.75 -7.69
N LEU A 329 10.63 -23.02 -7.58
CA LEU A 329 9.72 -23.50 -6.53
C LEU A 329 10.26 -23.21 -5.11
N SER A 330 11.56 -23.42 -4.90
CA SER A 330 12.21 -23.14 -3.61
C SER A 330 12.26 -21.65 -3.27
N ARG A 331 12.47 -20.80 -4.28
CA ARG A 331 12.50 -19.32 -4.10
C ARG A 331 11.11 -18.76 -3.82
N ALA A 332 10.08 -19.28 -4.49
CA ALA A 332 8.71 -18.84 -4.33
C ALA A 332 8.20 -19.01 -2.90
N GLY A 333 8.60 -20.07 -2.19
CA GLY A 333 8.23 -20.28 -0.79
C GLY A 333 8.62 -19.13 0.16
N TYR A 334 9.79 -18.54 -0.06
CA TYR A 334 10.24 -17.37 0.72
C TYR A 334 9.44 -16.10 0.39
N ALA A 335 9.22 -15.83 -0.89
CA ALA A 335 8.45 -14.66 -1.34
C ALA A 335 6.99 -14.72 -0.83
N ILE A 336 6.37 -15.89 -0.83
CA ILE A 336 5.02 -16.10 -0.28
C ILE A 336 4.97 -15.83 1.22
N GLN A 337 5.96 -16.28 2.00
CA GLN A 337 6.01 -16.00 3.46
C GLN A 337 6.15 -14.49 3.74
N LYS A 338 6.98 -13.80 2.96
CA LYS A 338 7.17 -12.36 3.07
C LYS A 338 5.88 -11.62 2.75
N GLY A 339 5.20 -11.99 1.66
CA GLY A 339 3.92 -11.41 1.29
C GLY A 339 2.80 -11.68 2.30
N LEU A 340 2.78 -12.87 2.92
CA LEU A 340 1.84 -13.16 4.02
C LEU A 340 2.04 -12.24 5.21
N ALA A 341 3.27 -12.00 5.62
CA ALA A 341 3.57 -11.08 6.72
C ALA A 341 3.14 -9.63 6.39
N SER A 342 3.33 -9.18 5.14
CA SER A 342 2.84 -7.88 4.67
C SER A 342 1.31 -7.82 4.62
N LEU A 343 0.67 -8.91 4.16
CA LEU A 343 -0.79 -9.01 4.14
C LEU A 343 -1.39 -8.98 5.56
N GLU A 344 -0.75 -9.59 6.55
CA GLU A 344 -1.19 -9.51 7.95
C GLU A 344 -1.13 -8.08 8.50
N ARG A 345 -0.13 -7.29 8.11
CA ARG A 345 -0.06 -5.88 8.49
C ARG A 345 -1.14 -5.04 7.79
N ILE A 346 -1.44 -5.34 6.51
CA ILE A 346 -2.54 -4.74 5.77
C ILE A 346 -3.88 -5.11 6.41
N ASP A 347 -4.07 -6.37 6.77
CA ASP A 347 -5.29 -6.87 7.43
C ASP A 347 -5.58 -6.13 8.75
N LYS A 348 -4.55 -5.74 9.51
CA LYS A 348 -4.74 -4.93 10.73
C LYS A 348 -5.44 -3.59 10.46
N ILE A 349 -5.19 -2.97 9.29
CA ILE A 349 -5.95 -1.77 8.89
C ILE A 349 -7.35 -2.15 8.44
N LEU A 350 -7.47 -3.17 7.57
CA LEU A 350 -8.77 -3.56 7.00
C LEU A 350 -9.76 -4.07 8.05
N GLN A 351 -9.26 -4.73 9.11
CA GLN A 351 -10.05 -5.26 10.21
C GLN A 351 -10.17 -4.30 11.40
N ALA A 352 -9.47 -3.13 11.36
CA ALA A 352 -9.57 -2.15 12.42
C ALA A 352 -11.03 -1.76 12.65
N GLU A 353 -11.49 -1.87 13.87
CA GLU A 353 -12.86 -1.49 14.22
C GLU A 353 -12.98 0.03 14.35
N ASN A 354 -14.10 0.56 13.87
CA ASN A 354 -14.47 1.93 14.17
C ASN A 354 -15.36 1.89 15.42
N PRO A 355 -14.90 2.40 16.58
CA PRO A 355 -15.72 2.43 17.79
C PRO A 355 -16.93 3.37 17.63
N ILE A 356 -16.84 4.36 16.73
CA ILE A 356 -17.94 5.29 16.46
C ILE A 356 -18.87 4.64 15.43
N ARG A 357 -19.93 4.00 15.90
CA ARG A 357 -20.92 3.34 15.05
C ARG A 357 -22.22 4.13 15.03
N GLU A 358 -22.83 4.25 13.87
CA GLU A 358 -24.21 4.71 13.79
C GLU A 358 -25.17 3.62 14.30
N VAL A 359 -26.25 4.05 14.93
CA VAL A 359 -27.36 3.15 15.29
C VAL A 359 -28.07 2.68 14.01
N GLU A 360 -28.80 1.55 14.06
CA GLU A 360 -29.47 0.99 12.87
C GLU A 360 -30.49 1.95 12.22
N LYS A 361 -31.08 2.85 13.01
CA LYS A 361 -32.03 3.88 12.54
C LYS A 361 -31.62 5.23 13.12
N PRO A 362 -30.62 5.89 12.52
CA PRO A 362 -30.15 7.17 13.00
C PRO A 362 -31.19 8.26 12.74
N VAL A 363 -31.33 9.18 13.67
CA VAL A 363 -32.20 10.36 13.53
C VAL A 363 -31.46 11.42 12.71
N GLU A 364 -32.12 11.96 11.69
CA GLU A 364 -31.59 13.08 10.93
C GLU A 364 -31.96 14.42 11.59
N VAL A 365 -30.97 15.28 11.79
CA VAL A 365 -31.13 16.65 12.28
C VAL A 365 -30.75 17.62 11.16
N ARG A 366 -31.64 18.59 10.87
CA ARG A 366 -31.46 19.57 9.76
C ARG A 366 -31.17 20.98 10.23
N SER A 367 -31.48 21.31 11.47
CA SER A 367 -31.33 22.66 12.08
C SER A 367 -30.98 22.53 13.55
N LEU A 368 -30.50 23.62 14.12
CA LEU A 368 -30.34 23.78 15.57
C LEU A 368 -31.44 24.72 16.07
N GLU A 369 -32.27 24.25 17.01
CA GLU A 369 -33.42 25.03 17.52
C GLU A 369 -33.22 25.52 18.94
N GLN A 370 -32.66 24.72 19.85
CA GLN A 370 -32.45 25.04 21.25
C GLN A 370 -30.99 25.27 21.62
N GLY A 371 -30.14 24.28 21.28
CA GLY A 371 -28.72 24.37 21.61
C GLY A 371 -28.08 22.99 21.85
N ILE A 372 -26.90 23.05 22.46
CA ILE A 372 -26.07 21.87 22.78
C ILE A 372 -25.98 21.75 24.30
N VAL A 373 -26.20 20.56 24.85
CA VAL A 373 -26.14 20.29 26.29
C VAL A 373 -25.19 19.13 26.58
N PHE A 374 -24.24 19.40 27.46
CA PHE A 374 -23.36 18.40 28.06
C PHE A 374 -23.89 18.09 29.44
N LYS A 375 -24.13 16.82 29.75
CA LYS A 375 -24.64 16.35 31.04
C LYS A 375 -23.71 15.28 31.59
N ASP A 376 -23.06 15.59 32.73
CA ASP A 376 -22.17 14.70 33.49
C ASP A 376 -21.10 14.03 32.59
N VAL A 377 -20.54 14.81 31.66
CA VAL A 377 -19.65 14.26 30.62
C VAL A 377 -18.25 14.04 31.17
N ALA A 378 -17.79 12.80 31.05
CA ALA A 378 -16.40 12.42 31.27
C ALA A 378 -15.82 11.78 30.01
N PHE A 379 -14.51 11.98 29.79
CA PHE A 379 -13.83 11.43 28.62
C PHE A 379 -12.37 11.05 28.93
N ALA A 380 -11.95 9.91 28.38
CA ALA A 380 -10.57 9.41 28.37
C ALA A 380 -10.20 8.88 26.98
N TYR A 381 -8.99 9.20 26.49
CA TYR A 381 -8.48 8.62 25.24
C TYR A 381 -8.08 7.15 25.36
N ASN A 382 -7.66 6.75 26.55
CA ASN A 382 -7.33 5.37 26.93
C ASN A 382 -7.75 5.14 28.40
N GLU A 383 -7.68 3.88 28.86
CA GLU A 383 -8.10 3.51 30.23
C GLU A 383 -7.21 4.12 31.33
N GLU A 384 -6.02 4.64 30.99
CA GLU A 384 -5.03 5.10 31.98
C GLU A 384 -5.20 6.56 32.39
N ARG A 385 -5.76 7.42 31.52
CA ARG A 385 -5.82 8.87 31.78
C ARG A 385 -7.14 9.46 31.31
N GLN A 386 -7.98 9.81 32.28
CA GLN A 386 -9.16 10.64 32.04
C GLN A 386 -8.75 12.09 31.82
N VAL A 387 -9.35 12.74 30.82
CA VAL A 387 -9.00 14.10 30.37
C VAL A 387 -10.09 15.10 30.71
N LEU A 388 -11.36 14.67 30.71
CA LEU A 388 -12.50 15.50 31.10
C LEU A 388 -13.26 14.82 32.23
N HIS A 389 -13.67 15.63 33.23
CA HIS A 389 -14.33 15.18 34.43
C HIS A 389 -15.59 16.00 34.68
N ASP A 390 -16.73 15.32 34.79
CA ASP A 390 -18.01 15.89 35.21
C ASP A 390 -18.35 17.23 34.52
N ILE A 391 -18.23 17.29 33.21
CA ILE A 391 -18.52 18.47 32.42
C ILE A 391 -20.04 18.63 32.28
N ASN A 392 -20.54 19.74 32.85
CA ASN A 392 -21.91 20.19 32.74
C ASN A 392 -21.92 21.56 32.06
N LEU A 393 -22.38 21.63 30.79
CA LEU A 393 -22.35 22.85 29.98
C LEU A 393 -23.57 22.92 29.08
N THR A 394 -24.24 24.06 29.05
CA THR A 394 -25.31 24.35 28.09
C THR A 394 -24.87 25.48 27.17
N ILE A 395 -25.00 25.27 25.87
CA ILE A 395 -24.67 26.24 24.80
C ILE A 395 -25.96 26.57 24.07
N PRO A 396 -26.66 27.66 24.41
CA PRO A 396 -27.92 28.04 23.78
C PRO A 396 -27.71 28.43 22.30
N LYS A 397 -28.74 28.26 21.48
CA LYS A 397 -28.75 28.71 20.08
C LYS A 397 -28.38 30.18 19.97
N GLY A 398 -27.47 30.51 19.03
CA GLY A 398 -27.05 31.89 18.75
C GLY A 398 -26.14 32.50 19.78
N LYS A 399 -25.69 31.75 20.80
CA LYS A 399 -24.74 32.20 21.81
C LYS A 399 -23.30 31.78 21.51
N THR A 400 -22.37 32.63 21.96
CA THR A 400 -20.94 32.38 21.87
C THR A 400 -20.39 31.99 23.24
N ILE A 401 -19.84 30.77 23.35
CA ILE A 401 -19.15 30.28 24.53
C ILE A 401 -17.63 30.27 24.26
N ALA A 402 -16.86 30.96 25.12
CA ALA A 402 -15.41 30.94 25.06
C ALA A 402 -14.85 29.93 26.08
N LEU A 403 -14.01 29.01 25.61
CA LEU A 403 -13.26 28.07 26.45
C LEU A 403 -11.86 28.62 26.72
N VAL A 404 -11.51 28.84 27.97
CA VAL A 404 -10.23 29.40 28.40
C VAL A 404 -9.56 28.46 29.40
N GLY A 405 -8.24 28.38 29.40
CA GLY A 405 -7.49 27.53 30.33
C GLY A 405 -6.07 27.26 29.84
N GLN A 406 -5.24 26.68 30.69
CA GLN A 406 -3.86 26.35 30.37
C GLN A 406 -3.78 25.28 29.24
N SER A 407 -2.63 25.16 28.59
CA SER A 407 -2.38 24.07 27.62
C SER A 407 -2.55 22.73 28.34
N GLY A 408 -3.24 21.79 27.69
CA GLY A 408 -3.54 20.46 28.27
C GLY A 408 -4.72 20.42 29.25
N SER A 409 -5.48 21.52 29.46
CA SER A 409 -6.66 21.51 30.34
C SER A 409 -7.89 20.77 29.78
N GLY A 410 -7.87 20.30 28.52
CA GLY A 410 -8.96 19.56 27.91
C GLY A 410 -9.84 20.34 26.93
N LYS A 411 -9.52 21.61 26.59
CA LYS A 411 -10.34 22.46 25.69
C LYS A 411 -10.60 21.84 24.32
N SER A 412 -9.54 21.47 23.61
CA SER A 412 -9.68 20.85 22.27
C SER A 412 -10.39 19.49 22.35
N THR A 413 -10.14 18.72 23.40
CA THR A 413 -10.86 17.46 23.64
C THR A 413 -12.36 17.69 23.81
N LEU A 414 -12.76 18.71 24.60
CA LEU A 414 -14.17 19.04 24.80
C LEU A 414 -14.88 19.41 23.49
N VAL A 415 -14.20 20.20 22.67
CA VAL A 415 -14.71 20.65 21.37
C VAL A 415 -14.81 19.50 20.36
N ASP A 416 -13.85 18.58 20.36
CA ASP A 416 -13.81 17.42 19.46
C ASP A 416 -14.95 16.40 19.75
N LEU A 417 -15.57 16.46 20.94
CA LEU A 417 -16.72 15.63 21.26
C LEU A 417 -18.01 16.10 20.56
N ILE A 418 -18.15 17.41 20.22
CA ILE A 418 -19.36 17.96 19.58
C ILE A 418 -19.60 17.34 18.18
N PRO A 419 -18.60 17.27 17.26
CA PRO A 419 -18.76 16.61 15.97
C PRO A 419 -18.69 15.08 16.07
N ARG A 420 -18.68 14.53 17.29
CA ARG A 420 -18.56 13.12 17.56
C ARG A 420 -17.35 12.51 16.87
N TYR A 421 -16.15 13.14 17.05
CA TYR A 421 -14.88 12.53 16.67
C TYR A 421 -14.47 11.45 17.66
N HIS A 422 -15.02 11.52 18.88
CA HIS A 422 -14.93 10.54 19.95
C HIS A 422 -16.28 10.41 20.64
N ASP A 423 -16.62 9.25 21.15
CA ASP A 423 -17.78 9.05 22.03
C ASP A 423 -17.35 9.30 23.48
N VAL A 424 -18.25 9.89 24.29
CA VAL A 424 -18.01 10.13 25.73
C VAL A 424 -17.87 8.82 26.49
N THR A 425 -17.01 8.82 27.52
CA THR A 425 -16.84 7.64 28.39
C THR A 425 -18.00 7.54 29.38
N GLN A 426 -18.49 8.69 29.90
CA GLN A 426 -19.66 8.77 30.79
C GLN A 426 -20.47 10.01 30.43
N GLY A 427 -21.74 10.03 30.83
CA GLY A 427 -22.65 11.12 30.55
C GLY A 427 -23.18 11.13 29.12
N SER A 428 -23.68 12.28 28.69
CA SER A 428 -24.25 12.46 27.35
C SER A 428 -24.06 13.88 26.83
N ILE A 429 -23.96 13.98 25.49
CA ILE A 429 -24.02 15.26 24.77
C ILE A 429 -25.29 15.20 23.91
N SER A 430 -26.12 16.21 23.99
CA SER A 430 -27.36 16.29 23.21
C SER A 430 -27.42 17.60 22.41
N ILE A 431 -28.04 17.50 21.23
CA ILE A 431 -28.44 18.61 20.39
C ILE A 431 -29.95 18.63 20.35
N ASP A 432 -30.55 19.75 20.75
CA ASP A 432 -32.01 19.91 20.85
C ASP A 432 -32.70 18.80 21.65
N GLY A 433 -32.05 18.33 22.73
CA GLY A 433 -32.53 17.23 23.58
C GLY A 433 -32.28 15.82 23.07
N GLN A 434 -31.71 15.65 21.87
CA GLN A 434 -31.38 14.34 21.30
C GLN A 434 -29.90 14.02 21.51
N ASP A 435 -29.60 12.84 22.05
CA ASP A 435 -28.22 12.39 22.24
C ASP A 435 -27.52 12.23 20.88
N ILE A 436 -26.32 12.84 20.73
CA ILE A 436 -25.54 12.80 19.48
C ILE A 436 -25.20 11.38 19.03
N ARG A 437 -25.22 10.38 19.94
CA ARG A 437 -24.98 8.97 19.61
C ARG A 437 -26.14 8.35 18.82
N THR A 438 -27.34 8.93 18.90
CA THR A 438 -28.53 8.49 18.17
C THR A 438 -28.69 9.20 16.82
N LEU A 439 -27.93 10.27 16.58
CA LEU A 439 -28.00 11.06 15.36
C LEU A 439 -27.19 10.42 14.22
N SER A 440 -27.60 10.66 12.98
CA SER A 440 -26.77 10.39 11.82
C SER A 440 -25.51 11.26 11.88
N ILE A 441 -24.33 10.62 11.76
CA ILE A 441 -23.04 11.32 11.77
C ILE A 441 -22.98 12.35 10.64
N HIS A 442 -23.55 12.02 9.50
CA HIS A 442 -23.62 12.93 8.36
C HIS A 442 -24.45 14.18 8.68
N SER A 443 -25.66 14.01 9.22
CA SER A 443 -26.52 15.13 9.57
C SER A 443 -25.95 15.98 10.72
N LEU A 444 -25.38 15.35 11.76
CA LEU A 444 -24.69 16.03 12.85
C LEU A 444 -23.55 16.90 12.33
N ARG A 445 -22.65 16.33 11.54
CA ARG A 445 -21.48 17.06 11.02
C ARG A 445 -21.83 18.08 9.94
N SER A 446 -22.97 17.95 9.26
CA SER A 446 -23.45 18.96 8.34
C SER A 446 -23.82 20.28 9.06
N LEU A 447 -24.31 20.20 10.31
CA LEU A 447 -24.62 21.36 11.13
C LEU A 447 -23.40 22.08 11.68
N ILE A 448 -22.20 21.50 11.62
CA ILE A 448 -21.00 22.00 12.29
C ILE A 448 -19.98 22.50 11.27
N GLY A 449 -19.52 23.73 11.44
CA GLY A 449 -18.35 24.28 10.75
C GLY A 449 -17.16 24.37 11.70
N ASN A 450 -15.99 24.01 11.19
CA ASN A 450 -14.77 23.99 12.00
C ASN A 450 -13.71 24.89 11.39
N VAL A 451 -13.13 25.79 12.18
CA VAL A 451 -11.98 26.62 11.82
C VAL A 451 -10.86 26.27 12.80
N ASN A 452 -9.89 25.50 12.32
CA ASN A 452 -8.79 24.99 13.15
C ASN A 452 -7.66 26.01 13.31
N GLN A 453 -6.83 25.81 14.33
CA GLN A 453 -5.62 26.59 14.60
C GLN A 453 -4.68 26.60 13.38
N GLU A 454 -4.37 25.46 12.81
CA GLU A 454 -3.67 25.34 11.54
C GLU A 454 -4.68 25.20 10.40
N ALA A 455 -4.66 26.15 9.46
CA ALA A 455 -5.47 26.07 8.26
C ALA A 455 -4.92 24.97 7.33
N ILE A 456 -5.54 23.79 7.38
CA ILE A 456 -5.18 22.67 6.52
C ILE A 456 -5.79 22.89 5.13
N LEU A 457 -4.92 23.08 4.14
CA LEU A 457 -5.28 23.21 2.74
C LEU A 457 -4.73 22.02 1.95
N PHE A 458 -5.48 21.61 0.92
CA PHE A 458 -5.11 20.52 0.04
C PHE A 458 -4.32 21.04 -1.17
N ASN A 459 -3.49 20.21 -1.74
CA ASN A 459 -2.74 20.53 -2.95
C ASN A 459 -3.68 20.56 -4.16
N ASP A 460 -4.41 21.66 -4.29
CA ASP A 460 -5.43 21.92 -5.29
C ASP A 460 -5.53 23.44 -5.54
N THR A 461 -6.48 23.89 -6.33
CA THR A 461 -6.75 25.30 -6.57
C THR A 461 -7.32 25.99 -5.33
N VAL A 462 -7.25 27.32 -5.29
CA VAL A 462 -7.94 28.13 -4.27
C VAL A 462 -9.43 27.84 -4.28
N PHE A 463 -10.03 27.77 -5.48
CA PHE A 463 -11.46 27.47 -5.66
C PHE A 463 -11.84 26.15 -4.98
N ASN A 464 -11.15 25.06 -5.30
CA ASN A 464 -11.44 23.73 -4.76
C ASN A 464 -11.20 23.66 -3.25
N ASN A 465 -10.26 24.44 -2.72
CA ASN A 465 -10.04 24.54 -1.28
C ASN A 465 -11.18 25.27 -0.56
N ILE A 466 -11.78 26.30 -1.15
CA ILE A 466 -12.96 26.98 -0.57
C ILE A 466 -14.21 26.10 -0.73
N ALA A 467 -14.42 25.51 -1.92
CA ALA A 467 -15.54 24.63 -2.22
C ALA A 467 -15.45 23.23 -1.61
N PHE A 468 -14.45 22.98 -0.77
CA PHE A 468 -14.22 21.68 -0.13
C PHE A 468 -15.40 21.29 0.76
N GLY A 469 -16.12 20.24 0.42
CA GLY A 469 -17.34 19.79 1.14
C GLY A 469 -18.64 20.09 0.39
N GLU A 470 -18.67 21.05 -0.51
CA GLU A 470 -19.61 21.05 -1.64
C GLU A 470 -19.06 20.02 -2.66
N MET A 471 -19.85 19.39 -3.50
CA MET A 471 -19.33 18.51 -4.55
C MET A 471 -18.45 19.35 -5.51
N ALA A 472 -17.18 19.53 -5.13
CA ALA A 472 -16.19 20.09 -6.03
C ALA A 472 -16.11 19.15 -7.25
N PRO A 473 -16.26 19.66 -8.48
CA PRO A 473 -16.23 18.82 -9.65
C PRO A 473 -14.91 18.07 -9.71
N LEU A 474 -14.98 16.76 -9.98
CA LEU A 474 -13.79 15.98 -10.31
C LEU A 474 -13.09 16.65 -11.49
N ALA A 475 -11.78 16.59 -11.55
CA ALA A 475 -10.98 17.22 -12.60
C ALA A 475 -11.58 16.95 -14.00
N GLY A 476 -11.99 18.02 -14.70
CA GLY A 476 -12.63 17.97 -16.02
C GLY A 476 -14.15 18.14 -16.06
N GLN A 477 -14.83 18.31 -14.91
CA GLN A 477 -16.24 18.71 -14.88
C GLN A 477 -16.36 20.23 -14.82
N GLU A 478 -17.32 20.80 -15.54
CA GLU A 478 -17.61 22.23 -15.47
C GLU A 478 -18.23 22.60 -14.11
N VAL A 479 -17.69 23.64 -13.50
CA VAL A 479 -18.21 24.23 -12.25
C VAL A 479 -19.48 25.02 -12.60
N SER A 480 -20.56 24.81 -11.84
CA SER A 480 -21.76 25.64 -12.03
C SER A 480 -21.44 27.09 -11.68
N GLU A 481 -21.98 28.02 -12.48
CA GLU A 481 -21.77 29.46 -12.24
C GLU A 481 -22.33 29.88 -10.87
N GLU A 482 -23.40 29.24 -10.41
CA GLU A 482 -23.96 29.47 -9.07
C GLU A 482 -22.96 29.15 -7.96
N LEU A 483 -22.29 28.00 -8.03
CA LEU A 483 -21.26 27.62 -7.05
C LEU A 483 -20.08 28.58 -7.11
N ARG A 484 -19.68 29.01 -8.32
CA ARG A 484 -18.60 29.99 -8.49
C ARG A 484 -18.91 31.31 -7.82
N GLN A 485 -20.12 31.83 -7.97
CA GLN A 485 -20.56 33.07 -7.31
C GLN A 485 -20.60 32.92 -5.79
N ARG A 486 -21.13 31.83 -5.26
CA ARG A 486 -21.13 31.52 -3.82
C ARG A 486 -19.72 31.46 -3.24
N VAL A 487 -18.76 30.87 -3.94
CA VAL A 487 -17.35 30.83 -3.54
C VAL A 487 -16.75 32.24 -3.49
N ILE A 488 -17.02 33.06 -4.51
CA ILE A 488 -16.53 34.44 -4.56
C ILE A 488 -17.11 35.27 -3.40
N GLU A 489 -18.40 35.14 -3.11
CA GLU A 489 -19.05 35.83 -1.99
C GLU A 489 -18.47 35.40 -0.64
N ALA A 490 -18.29 34.08 -0.44
CA ALA A 490 -17.66 33.56 0.75
C ALA A 490 -16.22 34.08 0.93
N ALA A 491 -15.47 34.19 -0.16
CA ALA A 491 -14.11 34.74 -0.14
C ALA A 491 -14.09 36.25 0.16
N LYS A 492 -15.07 37.01 -0.33
CA LYS A 492 -15.22 38.44 -0.01
C LYS A 492 -15.48 38.63 1.49
N ILE A 493 -16.43 37.89 2.05
CA ILE A 493 -16.77 37.96 3.49
C ILE A 493 -15.55 37.56 4.35
N ALA A 494 -14.75 36.59 3.87
CA ALA A 494 -13.51 36.17 4.55
C ALA A 494 -12.32 37.11 4.32
N ASN A 495 -12.49 38.25 3.68
CA ASN A 495 -11.40 39.16 3.28
C ASN A 495 -10.32 38.47 2.45
N ALA A 496 -10.70 37.45 1.67
CA ALA A 496 -9.77 36.65 0.85
C ALA A 496 -9.77 37.06 -0.63
N HIS A 497 -10.84 37.67 -1.13
CA HIS A 497 -11.04 37.95 -2.55
C HIS A 497 -9.89 38.77 -3.17
N ASP A 498 -9.47 39.84 -2.52
CA ASP A 498 -8.52 40.79 -3.11
C ASP A 498 -7.16 40.17 -3.34
N PHE A 499 -6.62 39.41 -2.36
CA PHE A 499 -5.35 38.73 -2.57
C PHE A 499 -5.46 37.56 -3.57
N ILE A 500 -6.63 36.90 -3.65
CA ILE A 500 -6.86 35.84 -4.64
C ILE A 500 -6.81 36.43 -6.06
N MET A 501 -7.45 37.59 -6.27
CA MET A 501 -7.46 38.26 -7.59
C MET A 501 -6.08 38.82 -7.99
N GLN A 502 -5.15 38.99 -7.05
CA GLN A 502 -3.77 39.37 -7.32
C GLN A 502 -2.90 38.16 -7.75
N MET A 503 -3.41 36.95 -7.62
CA MET A 503 -2.69 35.74 -8.09
C MET A 503 -2.81 35.61 -9.62
N GLU A 504 -1.83 34.95 -10.23
CA GLU A 504 -1.72 34.79 -11.70
C GLU A 504 -2.97 34.21 -12.35
N LEU A 505 -3.61 33.20 -11.71
CA LEU A 505 -4.81 32.53 -12.18
C LEU A 505 -6.03 32.78 -11.27
N GLY A 506 -5.97 33.77 -10.37
CA GLY A 506 -7.06 34.05 -9.43
C GLY A 506 -7.49 32.82 -8.62
N TYR A 507 -8.79 32.52 -8.64
CA TYR A 507 -9.35 31.34 -7.96
C TYR A 507 -8.85 29.99 -8.46
N ASP A 508 -8.39 29.93 -9.71
CA ASP A 508 -7.90 28.69 -10.33
C ASP A 508 -6.38 28.49 -10.05
N THR A 509 -5.76 29.33 -9.21
CA THR A 509 -4.35 29.22 -8.84
C THR A 509 -4.10 27.99 -7.96
N PRO A 510 -3.19 27.07 -8.33
CA PRO A 510 -2.78 25.95 -7.49
C PRO A 510 -1.89 26.46 -6.34
N ILE A 511 -2.26 26.11 -5.11
CA ILE A 511 -1.61 26.62 -3.89
C ILE A 511 -0.46 25.76 -3.36
N GLY A 512 -0.22 24.61 -4.00
CA GLY A 512 0.83 23.68 -3.61
C GLY A 512 0.51 22.85 -2.36
N ASP A 513 1.47 22.02 -1.96
CA ASP A 513 1.27 21.13 -0.80
C ASP A 513 1.06 21.95 0.48
N ARG A 514 -0.04 21.66 1.19
CA ARG A 514 -0.49 22.36 2.40
C ARG A 514 -0.56 23.88 2.25
N GLY A 515 -0.75 24.40 1.03
CA GLY A 515 -0.78 25.83 0.78
C GLY A 515 0.57 26.54 1.02
N CYS A 516 1.69 25.86 0.73
CA CYS A 516 3.04 26.37 0.97
C CYS A 516 3.36 27.69 0.24
N ARG A 517 2.57 28.05 -0.78
CA ARG A 517 2.71 29.31 -1.54
C ARG A 517 2.00 30.49 -0.89
N LEU A 518 1.27 30.27 0.22
CA LEU A 518 0.45 31.25 0.90
C LEU A 518 1.07 31.67 2.24
N SER A 519 0.85 32.91 2.65
CA SER A 519 1.13 33.33 4.02
C SER A 519 0.19 32.66 5.03
N GLY A 520 0.52 32.68 6.32
CA GLY A 520 -0.33 32.14 7.38
C GLY A 520 -1.73 32.74 7.37
N GLY A 521 -1.81 34.08 7.27
CA GLY A 521 -3.08 34.81 7.22
C GLY A 521 -3.91 34.53 5.96
N GLN A 522 -3.26 34.33 4.81
CA GLN A 522 -3.93 33.92 3.56
C GLN A 522 -4.54 32.53 3.68
N ARG A 523 -3.78 31.55 4.22
CA ARG A 523 -4.30 30.20 4.49
C ARG A 523 -5.51 30.24 5.42
N GLN A 524 -5.44 31.03 6.50
CA GLN A 524 -6.51 31.14 7.47
C GLN A 524 -7.78 31.73 6.84
N ARG A 525 -7.65 32.79 6.03
CA ARG A 525 -8.79 33.42 5.34
C ARG A 525 -9.46 32.48 4.33
N ILE A 526 -8.71 31.61 3.64
CA ILE A 526 -9.28 30.55 2.79
C ILE A 526 -10.04 29.52 3.65
N SER A 527 -9.51 29.14 4.82
CA SER A 527 -10.19 28.22 5.72
C SER A 527 -11.50 28.82 6.28
N ILE A 528 -11.51 30.11 6.58
CA ILE A 528 -12.72 30.84 6.99
C ILE A 528 -13.72 30.92 5.84
N ALA A 529 -13.27 31.22 4.60
CA ALA A 529 -14.14 31.21 3.41
C ALA A 529 -14.82 29.85 3.20
N ARG A 530 -14.10 28.73 3.43
CA ARG A 530 -14.65 27.38 3.44
C ARG A 530 -15.79 27.22 4.46
N ALA A 531 -15.60 27.72 5.68
CA ALA A 531 -16.60 27.66 6.72
C ALA A 531 -17.82 28.57 6.42
N ILE A 532 -17.60 29.73 5.80
CA ILE A 532 -18.66 30.64 5.35
C ILE A 532 -19.50 29.99 4.26
N LEU A 533 -18.87 29.39 3.25
CA LEU A 533 -19.56 28.73 2.14
C LEU A 533 -20.47 27.59 2.64
N LYS A 534 -20.00 26.80 3.61
CA LYS A 534 -20.78 25.72 4.23
C LYS A 534 -21.99 26.26 5.01
N ASN A 535 -21.94 27.45 5.52
CA ASN A 535 -23.01 28.15 6.27
C ASN A 535 -23.63 27.33 7.43
N PRO A 536 -22.87 26.75 8.34
CA PRO A 536 -23.36 25.88 9.40
C PRO A 536 -23.99 26.67 10.55
N PRO A 537 -25.05 26.16 11.25
CA PRO A 537 -25.63 26.80 12.42
C PRO A 537 -24.75 26.74 13.68
N ILE A 538 -23.83 25.77 13.74
CA ILE A 538 -22.87 25.57 14.83
C ILE A 538 -21.46 25.85 14.30
N LEU A 539 -20.69 26.67 15.02
CA LEU A 539 -19.33 27.02 14.67
C LEU A 539 -18.36 26.62 15.78
N ILE A 540 -17.31 25.95 15.42
CA ILE A 540 -16.19 25.61 16.30
C ILE A 540 -14.96 26.38 15.84
N LEU A 541 -14.38 27.19 16.75
CA LEU A 541 -13.19 27.98 16.49
C LEU A 541 -12.06 27.52 17.41
N ASP A 542 -10.95 27.07 16.83
CA ASP A 542 -9.75 26.73 17.59
C ASP A 542 -8.63 27.71 17.21
N GLU A 543 -8.32 28.66 18.10
CA GLU A 543 -7.19 29.60 18.03
C GLU A 543 -6.80 30.12 16.62
N ALA A 544 -7.75 30.62 15.87
CA ALA A 544 -7.58 30.94 14.44
C ALA A 544 -6.59 32.08 14.11
N THR A 545 -5.92 32.72 15.08
CA THR A 545 -5.10 33.92 14.86
C THR A 545 -3.67 33.85 15.41
N SER A 546 -3.20 32.70 15.89
CA SER A 546 -1.84 32.56 16.39
C SER A 546 -0.79 32.70 15.27
N ALA A 547 0.26 33.48 15.54
CA ALA A 547 1.41 33.69 14.62
C ALA A 547 1.12 34.46 13.32
N LEU A 548 0.14 35.38 13.31
CA LEU A 548 -0.12 36.29 12.19
C LEU A 548 0.51 37.68 12.42
N ASP A 549 0.84 38.35 11.33
CA ASP A 549 1.17 39.79 11.36
C ASP A 549 -0.08 40.64 11.69
N THR A 550 0.10 41.84 12.22
CA THR A 550 -0.97 42.70 12.75
C THR A 550 -2.07 43.00 11.72
N GLU A 551 -1.73 43.20 10.43
CA GLU A 551 -2.71 43.47 9.38
C GLU A 551 -3.51 42.22 9.01
N SER A 552 -2.83 41.08 8.82
CA SER A 552 -3.49 39.79 8.56
C SER A 552 -4.37 39.38 9.73
N GLU A 553 -3.92 39.61 10.96
CA GLU A 553 -4.71 39.33 12.16
C GLU A 553 -6.03 40.13 12.19
N ARG A 554 -5.99 41.44 11.90
CA ARG A 554 -7.20 42.28 11.86
C ARG A 554 -8.19 41.72 10.80
N LEU A 555 -7.71 41.43 9.58
CA LEU A 555 -8.57 40.92 8.53
C LEU A 555 -9.19 39.56 8.87
N VAL A 556 -8.44 38.67 9.53
CA VAL A 556 -8.94 37.39 10.04
C VAL A 556 -9.96 37.59 11.14
N GLN A 557 -9.69 38.51 12.09
CA GLN A 557 -10.60 38.82 13.19
C GLN A 557 -11.94 39.36 12.68
N ASP A 558 -11.92 40.34 11.76
CA ASP A 558 -13.12 40.91 11.14
C ASP A 558 -13.96 39.81 10.44
N ALA A 559 -13.30 38.88 9.73
CA ALA A 559 -13.97 37.75 9.07
C ALA A 559 -14.60 36.78 10.09
N LEU A 560 -13.91 36.49 11.20
CA LEU A 560 -14.42 35.63 12.27
C LEU A 560 -15.62 36.28 12.99
N GLU A 561 -15.55 37.56 13.31
CA GLU A 561 -16.66 38.30 13.94
C GLU A 561 -17.90 38.28 13.03
N HIS A 562 -17.71 38.48 11.74
CA HIS A 562 -18.82 38.37 10.78
C HIS A 562 -19.41 36.95 10.74
N LEU A 563 -18.56 35.93 10.78
CA LEU A 563 -18.96 34.53 10.78
C LEU A 563 -19.74 34.14 12.05
N MET A 564 -19.39 34.73 13.21
CA MET A 564 -19.99 34.40 14.53
C MET A 564 -21.37 35.05 14.75
N LYS A 565 -21.67 36.21 14.15
CA LYS A 565 -22.85 37.07 14.48
C LYS A 565 -24.21 36.36 14.50
N THR A 566 -24.41 35.31 13.75
CA THR A 566 -25.72 34.63 13.60
C THR A 566 -25.67 33.16 13.97
N ARG A 567 -24.58 32.68 14.56
CA ARG A 567 -24.33 31.25 14.78
C ARG A 567 -24.10 30.94 16.25
N THR A 568 -24.34 29.69 16.61
CA THR A 568 -23.97 29.16 17.92
C THR A 568 -22.49 28.83 17.87
N THR A 569 -21.68 29.50 18.67
CA THR A 569 -20.22 29.39 18.55
C THR A 569 -19.58 28.84 19.81
N VAL A 570 -18.68 27.90 19.66
CA VAL A 570 -17.75 27.46 20.70
C VAL A 570 -16.34 27.81 20.26
N ALA A 571 -15.71 28.71 21.00
CA ALA A 571 -14.37 29.19 20.67
C ALA A 571 -13.35 28.76 21.72
N ILE A 572 -12.28 28.09 21.32
CA ILE A 572 -11.09 27.95 22.15
C ILE A 572 -10.32 29.26 22.04
N ALA A 573 -10.36 30.06 23.11
CA ALA A 573 -9.88 31.42 23.05
C ALA A 573 -8.51 31.55 23.74
N HIS A 574 -7.54 31.98 22.94
CA HIS A 574 -6.21 32.39 23.40
C HIS A 574 -5.98 33.89 23.30
N ARG A 575 -6.96 34.64 22.75
CA ARG A 575 -6.88 36.10 22.60
C ARG A 575 -8.01 36.82 23.31
N LEU A 576 -7.64 37.95 23.91
CA LEU A 576 -8.54 38.78 24.72
C LEU A 576 -9.76 39.28 23.93
N SER A 577 -9.61 39.61 22.64
CA SER A 577 -10.70 40.08 21.77
C SER A 577 -11.82 39.06 21.62
N THR A 578 -11.48 37.81 21.35
CA THR A 578 -12.46 36.72 21.23
C THR A 578 -13.15 36.40 22.55
N ILE A 579 -12.41 36.53 23.67
CA ILE A 579 -12.92 36.28 25.04
C ILE A 579 -13.90 37.39 25.48
N ARG A 580 -13.57 38.65 25.21
CA ARG A 580 -14.37 39.79 25.67
C ARG A 580 -15.77 39.85 25.11
N ASN A 581 -15.92 39.39 23.86
CA ASN A 581 -17.18 39.44 23.13
C ASN A 581 -18.03 38.16 23.29
N ALA A 582 -17.58 37.17 24.07
CA ALA A 582 -18.34 35.98 24.35
C ALA A 582 -19.50 36.23 25.32
N ASP A 583 -20.64 35.58 25.06
CA ASP A 583 -21.80 35.64 25.97
C ASP A 583 -21.49 34.99 27.33
N GLU A 584 -20.70 33.93 27.31
CA GLU A 584 -20.21 33.23 28.49
C GLU A 584 -18.80 32.71 28.28
N ILE A 585 -17.99 32.78 29.31
CA ILE A 585 -16.63 32.25 29.37
C ILE A 585 -16.64 31.05 30.33
N CYS A 586 -16.10 29.90 29.89
CA CYS A 586 -15.90 28.74 30.73
C CYS A 586 -14.39 28.51 30.91
N VAL A 587 -13.94 28.51 32.14
CA VAL A 587 -12.53 28.30 32.50
C VAL A 587 -12.32 26.80 32.79
N LEU A 588 -11.48 26.16 31.98
CA LEU A 588 -11.09 24.75 32.18
C LEU A 588 -9.76 24.67 32.93
N HIS A 589 -9.74 23.89 33.98
CA HIS A 589 -8.54 23.53 34.73
C HIS A 589 -8.56 22.03 35.06
N GLU A 590 -7.52 21.32 34.69
CA GLU A 590 -7.37 19.87 34.92
C GLU A 590 -8.63 19.03 34.54
N GLY A 591 -9.24 19.36 33.40
CA GLY A 591 -10.41 18.65 32.91
C GLY A 591 -11.76 19.01 33.54
N HIS A 592 -11.81 19.98 34.42
CA HIS A 592 -13.04 20.51 35.07
C HIS A 592 -13.33 21.94 34.60
N ILE A 593 -14.62 22.30 34.54
CA ILE A 593 -15.05 23.71 34.44
C ILE A 593 -15.04 24.29 35.84
N VAL A 594 -14.06 25.15 36.15
CA VAL A 594 -13.86 25.72 37.49
C VAL A 594 -14.52 27.09 37.67
N GLU A 595 -14.66 27.88 36.61
CA GLU A 595 -15.30 29.19 36.63
C GLU A 595 -16.16 29.40 35.40
N ARG A 596 -17.30 30.11 35.56
CA ARG A 596 -18.21 30.45 34.45
C ARG A 596 -18.75 31.86 34.67
N GLY A 597 -18.86 32.64 33.59
CA GLY A 597 -19.44 33.98 33.64
C GLY A 597 -19.03 34.87 32.49
N THR A 598 -19.39 36.15 32.55
CA THR A 598 -18.93 37.17 31.61
C THR A 598 -17.51 37.64 31.96
N HIS A 599 -16.84 38.30 31.01
CA HIS A 599 -15.50 38.84 31.21
C HIS A 599 -15.40 39.69 32.48
N GLU A 600 -16.36 40.63 32.68
CA GLU A 600 -16.37 41.54 33.82
C GLU A 600 -16.59 40.81 35.15
N ALA A 601 -17.53 39.86 35.18
CA ALA A 601 -17.81 39.06 36.37
C ALA A 601 -16.59 38.23 36.80
N LEU A 602 -15.91 37.56 35.84
CA LEU A 602 -14.76 36.74 36.13
C LEU A 602 -13.51 37.53 36.53
N ILE A 603 -13.32 38.74 36.00
CA ILE A 603 -12.26 39.66 36.47
C ILE A 603 -12.49 40.04 37.93
N GLN A 604 -13.75 40.33 38.31
CA GLN A 604 -14.11 40.70 39.70
C GLN A 604 -13.95 39.53 40.68
N MET A 605 -14.18 38.29 40.23
CA MET A 605 -14.01 37.08 41.06
C MET A 605 -12.56 36.85 41.51
N ASN A 606 -11.58 37.46 40.83
CA ASN A 606 -10.15 37.33 41.12
C ASN A 606 -9.63 35.88 41.21
N GLY A 607 -10.19 35.01 40.39
CA GLY A 607 -9.92 33.57 40.35
C GLY A 607 -8.90 33.15 39.30
N TYR A 608 -9.09 31.93 38.72
CA TYR A 608 -8.24 31.38 37.67
C TYR A 608 -8.27 32.20 36.40
N TYR A 609 -9.45 32.73 36.03
CA TYR A 609 -9.59 33.57 34.85
C TYR A 609 -8.72 34.82 34.93
N LYS A 610 -8.76 35.52 36.07
CA LYS A 610 -7.95 36.72 36.25
C LYS A 610 -6.46 36.44 36.18
N LYS A 611 -6.01 35.34 36.78
CA LYS A 611 -4.60 34.93 36.69
C LYS A 611 -4.16 34.69 35.22
N LEU A 612 -5.00 34.00 34.41
CA LEU A 612 -4.72 33.79 32.99
C LEU A 612 -4.73 35.10 32.21
N HIS A 613 -5.68 35.97 32.49
CA HIS A 613 -5.78 37.28 31.88
C HIS A 613 -4.54 38.15 32.14
N ASP A 614 -4.11 38.23 33.41
CA ASP A 614 -2.94 39.02 33.80
C ASP A 614 -1.63 38.47 33.21
N MET A 615 -1.52 37.15 33.05
CA MET A 615 -0.39 36.52 32.35
C MET A 615 -0.36 36.77 30.84
N GLN A 616 -1.50 37.06 30.21
CA GLN A 616 -1.57 37.36 28.75
C GLN A 616 -1.38 38.88 28.46
N GLN A 617 -1.49 39.74 29.42
CA GLN A 617 -1.22 41.17 29.28
C GLN A 617 0.25 41.56 29.48
N LEU A 618 1.08 40.62 29.96
CA LEU A 618 2.53 40.72 30.04
C LEU A 618 3.20 40.14 28.81
#